data_dca157295e233395e9b13a52f15e82f9
#
_entry.id   dca157295e233395e9b13a52f15e82f9
#
_cell.length_a   1.000
_cell.length_b   1.000
_cell.length_c   1.000
_cell.angle_alpha   90.00
_cell.angle_beta   90.00
_cell.angle_gamma   90.00
#
_symmetry.space_group_name_H-M   'P 1'
#
loop_
_entity.id
_entity.type
_entity.pdbx_description
1 polymer ?
#
loop_
_entity_poly.entity_id
_entity_poly.type
_entity_poly.pdbx_seq_one_letter_code
_entity_poly.pdbx_strand_id
1 'polypeptide(L)'
;MKVQNTNSCYLKLLFITTVLLFCVRISSAQPVLPQRTITVTPTQGIHFGTFCLTGGSGGTITVGYDGSRNKTGDIALFMKAPTAHPAIFEIKLCEGRNVIINFDVTTTLSGSNGGSFTLDLGPTEKGINGASFLTNSDCNFITPLRMGGTLHVPGSAIPGTYTGSFAITFNQQ
;
A
#
# COMPACT_ATOMS: atom_id res chain seq x y z
N MET A 1 -18.71 44.61 70.37
CA MET A 1 -18.37 43.20 70.20
C MET A 1 -18.96 42.71 68.83
N LYS A 2 -18.10 42.64 67.82
CA LYS A 2 -18.54 42.23 66.44
C LYS A 2 -18.43 40.70 66.33
N VAL A 3 -19.56 40.02 66.36
CA VAL A 3 -19.61 38.58 66.00
C VAL A 3 -19.36 38.47 64.51
N GLN A 4 -18.17 38.06 64.13
CA GLN A 4 -17.87 37.75 62.73
C GLN A 4 -18.63 36.49 62.29
N ASN A 5 -19.32 36.65 61.21
CA ASN A 5 -20.18 35.64 60.64
C ASN A 5 -19.33 34.53 59.92
N THR A 6 -18.71 33.66 60.71
CA THR A 6 -17.86 32.55 60.26
C THR A 6 -18.62 31.58 59.34
N ASN A 7 -19.94 31.47 59.51
CA ASN A 7 -20.77 30.58 58.70
C ASN A 7 -20.84 30.99 57.23
N SER A 8 -20.73 32.29 56.92
CA SER A 8 -20.75 32.77 55.51
C SER A 8 -19.47 32.40 54.76
N CYS A 9 -18.33 32.32 55.46
CA CYS A 9 -17.05 31.95 54.85
C CYS A 9 -17.01 30.44 54.51
N TYR A 10 -17.49 29.59 55.43
CA TYR A 10 -17.59 28.16 55.22
C TYR A 10 -18.57 27.80 54.08
N LEU A 11 -19.70 28.51 54.00
CA LEU A 11 -20.69 28.29 52.96
C LEU A 11 -20.14 28.65 51.59
N LYS A 12 -19.38 29.71 51.44
CA LYS A 12 -18.71 30.10 50.20
C LYS A 12 -17.60 29.11 49.82
N LEU A 13 -16.83 28.66 50.80
CA LEU A 13 -15.77 27.66 50.56
C LEU A 13 -16.36 26.32 50.09
N LEU A 14 -17.47 25.86 50.73
CA LEU A 14 -18.17 24.66 50.34
C LEU A 14 -18.76 24.74 48.92
N PHE A 15 -19.30 25.92 48.56
CA PHE A 15 -19.85 26.12 47.21
C PHE A 15 -18.75 26.07 46.14
N ILE A 16 -17.59 26.69 46.39
CA ILE A 16 -16.44 26.70 45.47
C ILE A 16 -15.87 25.29 45.31
N THR A 17 -15.76 24.49 46.37
CA THR A 17 -15.28 23.11 46.28
C THR A 17 -16.25 22.23 45.56
N THR A 18 -17.56 22.41 45.70
CA THR A 18 -18.59 21.64 44.98
C THR A 18 -18.59 21.95 43.49
N VAL A 19 -18.44 23.24 43.12
CA VAL A 19 -18.33 23.67 41.72
C VAL A 19 -17.04 23.11 41.07
N LEU A 20 -15.92 23.13 41.81
CA LEU A 20 -14.66 22.58 41.35
C LEU A 20 -14.73 21.06 41.11
N LEU A 21 -15.38 20.34 42.03
CA LEU A 21 -15.64 18.88 41.85
C LEU A 21 -16.55 18.57 40.67
N PHE A 22 -17.50 19.44 40.36
CA PHE A 22 -18.40 19.27 39.21
C PHE A 22 -17.69 19.51 37.88
N CYS A 23 -16.75 20.46 37.79
CA CYS A 23 -15.97 20.77 36.59
C CYS A 23 -15.03 19.63 36.21
N VAL A 24 -14.54 18.81 37.14
CA VAL A 24 -13.63 17.68 36.84
C VAL A 24 -14.33 16.49 36.16
N ARG A 25 -15.67 16.46 36.22
CA ARG A 25 -16.46 15.35 35.65
C ARG A 25 -16.82 15.50 34.16
N ILE A 26 -16.46 16.62 33.51
CA ILE A 26 -16.87 16.91 32.12
C ILE A 26 -15.76 16.54 31.12
N SER A 27 -14.67 15.92 31.57
CA SER A 27 -13.43 15.76 30.79
C SER A 27 -13.23 14.34 30.24
N SER A 28 -14.25 13.65 29.73
CA SER A 28 -13.97 12.34 29.13
C SER A 28 -15.05 11.82 28.16
N ALA A 29 -15.39 12.64 27.20
CA ALA A 29 -16.10 12.13 26.04
C ALA A 29 -15.44 12.64 24.77
N GLN A 30 -14.17 12.29 24.56
CA GLN A 30 -13.69 12.25 23.18
C GLN A 30 -14.36 11.02 22.56
N PRO A 31 -15.25 11.21 21.57
CA PRO A 31 -15.76 10.09 20.82
C PRO A 31 -14.55 9.39 20.19
N VAL A 32 -14.33 8.12 20.54
CA VAL A 32 -13.38 7.27 19.83
C VAL A 32 -13.94 7.16 18.42
N LEU A 33 -13.40 7.95 17.51
CA LEU A 33 -13.70 7.77 16.09
C LEU A 33 -13.34 6.33 15.74
N PRO A 34 -14.24 5.59 15.09
CA PRO A 34 -13.93 4.24 14.64
C PRO A 34 -12.66 4.30 13.79
N GLN A 35 -11.64 3.54 14.17
CA GLN A 35 -10.42 3.41 13.39
C GLN A 35 -10.81 2.77 12.06
N ARG A 36 -10.70 3.54 11.00
CA ARG A 36 -10.99 3.09 9.65
C ARG A 36 -9.80 2.32 9.15
N THR A 37 -9.98 1.03 9.04
CA THR A 37 -8.93 0.13 8.55
C THR A 37 -8.99 0.10 7.03
N ILE A 38 -7.88 0.43 6.38
CA ILE A 38 -7.70 0.15 4.97
C ILE A 38 -7.62 -1.36 4.78
N THR A 39 -8.43 -1.90 3.86
CA THR A 39 -8.36 -3.30 3.45
C THR A 39 -7.74 -3.37 2.07
N VAL A 40 -6.67 -4.16 1.93
CA VAL A 40 -5.99 -4.39 0.67
C VAL A 40 -6.01 -5.89 0.38
N THR A 41 -6.53 -6.25 -0.79
CA THR A 41 -6.60 -7.63 -1.25
C THR A 41 -5.80 -7.77 -2.54
N PRO A 42 -4.67 -8.49 -2.57
CA PRO A 42 -3.99 -8.82 -3.81
C PRO A 42 -4.84 -9.86 -4.58
N THR A 43 -5.30 -9.48 -5.76
CA THR A 43 -6.16 -10.35 -6.59
C THR A 43 -5.38 -11.00 -7.73
N GLN A 44 -4.26 -10.38 -8.14
CA GLN A 44 -3.43 -10.89 -9.23
C GLN A 44 -1.96 -10.50 -8.99
N GLY A 45 -1.05 -11.47 -9.10
CA GLY A 45 0.39 -11.21 -9.14
C GLY A 45 0.83 -10.68 -10.49
N ILE A 46 2.02 -10.07 -10.58
CA ILE A 46 2.61 -9.71 -11.87
C ILE A 46 3.13 -10.96 -12.57
N HIS A 47 2.93 -11.04 -13.89
CA HIS A 47 3.41 -12.14 -14.71
C HIS A 47 4.00 -11.64 -16.03
N PHE A 48 5.21 -12.09 -16.36
CA PHE A 48 5.93 -11.66 -17.55
C PHE A 48 5.69 -12.52 -18.78
N GLY A 49 4.89 -13.59 -18.65
CA GLY A 49 4.63 -14.54 -19.72
C GLY A 49 5.84 -15.44 -20.03
N THR A 50 5.76 -16.17 -21.13
CA THR A 50 6.84 -17.06 -21.60
C THR A 50 7.74 -16.30 -22.57
N PHE A 51 9.06 -16.50 -22.45
CA PHE A 51 10.07 -15.91 -23.32
C PHE A 51 11.29 -16.82 -23.44
N CYS A 52 12.16 -16.55 -24.41
CA CYS A 52 13.48 -17.18 -24.50
C CYS A 52 14.55 -16.16 -24.88
N LEU A 53 15.81 -16.50 -24.57
CA LEU A 53 16.98 -15.78 -25.08
C LEU A 53 17.23 -16.18 -26.52
N THR A 54 17.54 -15.20 -27.35
CA THR A 54 17.93 -15.36 -28.77
C THR A 54 19.41 -15.12 -29.00
N GLY A 55 20.12 -14.66 -27.97
CA GLY A 55 21.56 -14.39 -27.96
C GLY A 55 22.12 -14.34 -26.54
N GLY A 56 23.37 -13.95 -26.40
CA GLY A 56 24.11 -13.98 -25.13
C GLY A 56 24.11 -12.68 -24.32
N SER A 57 23.52 -11.59 -24.82
CA SER A 57 23.57 -10.30 -24.14
C SER A 57 22.49 -10.12 -23.07
N GLY A 58 21.47 -10.99 -23.05
CA GLY A 58 20.32 -10.81 -22.18
C GLY A 58 19.42 -9.65 -22.61
N GLY A 59 18.67 -9.07 -21.67
CA GLY A 59 17.78 -7.96 -21.95
C GLY A 59 16.77 -7.71 -20.85
N THR A 60 15.72 -6.96 -21.15
CA THR A 60 14.63 -6.67 -20.22
C THR A 60 13.28 -7.01 -20.82
N ILE A 61 12.34 -7.35 -19.94
CA ILE A 61 10.91 -7.50 -20.30
C ILE A 61 10.15 -6.58 -19.37
N THR A 62 9.39 -5.64 -19.95
CA THR A 62 8.56 -4.71 -19.19
C THR A 62 7.09 -5.08 -19.40
N VAL A 63 6.36 -5.19 -18.30
CA VAL A 63 4.89 -5.29 -18.27
C VAL A 63 4.36 -4.00 -17.65
N GLY A 64 3.64 -3.22 -18.45
CA GLY A 64 2.99 -1.98 -17.99
C GLY A 64 1.79 -2.27 -17.10
N TYR A 65 1.40 -1.29 -16.28
CA TYR A 65 0.15 -1.37 -15.49
C TYR A 65 -1.09 -1.43 -16.40
N ASP A 66 -0.97 -0.99 -17.65
CA ASP A 66 -2.00 -1.07 -18.70
C ASP A 66 -2.07 -2.44 -19.39
N GLY A 67 -1.20 -3.39 -18.99
CA GLY A 67 -1.08 -4.71 -19.60
C GLY A 67 -0.20 -4.75 -20.85
N SER A 68 0.40 -3.64 -21.27
CA SER A 68 1.39 -3.64 -22.34
C SER A 68 2.59 -4.52 -22.00
N ARG A 69 3.17 -5.17 -23.02
CA ARG A 69 4.36 -6.02 -22.86
C ARG A 69 5.42 -5.64 -23.89
N ASN A 70 6.55 -5.20 -23.42
CA ASN A 70 7.69 -4.76 -24.25
C ASN A 70 8.95 -5.53 -23.87
N LYS A 71 9.91 -5.57 -24.78
CA LYS A 71 11.22 -6.18 -24.57
C LYS A 71 12.36 -5.32 -25.08
N THR A 72 13.55 -5.53 -24.53
CA THR A 72 14.82 -5.03 -25.07
C THR A 72 15.83 -6.17 -25.15
N GLY A 73 16.89 -5.99 -25.91
CA GLY A 73 17.98 -6.95 -26.01
C GLY A 73 17.62 -8.26 -26.71
N ASP A 74 18.35 -9.32 -26.37
CA ASP A 74 18.30 -10.62 -27.02
C ASP A 74 17.18 -11.52 -26.46
N ILE A 75 15.94 -11.04 -26.54
CA ILE A 75 14.76 -11.73 -25.99
C ILE A 75 13.70 -11.91 -27.09
N ALA A 76 13.10 -13.08 -27.18
CA ALA A 76 11.89 -13.35 -27.94
C ALA A 76 10.73 -13.63 -27.00
N LEU A 77 9.60 -12.94 -27.22
CA LEU A 77 8.38 -13.09 -26.44
C LEU A 77 7.44 -14.07 -27.12
N PHE A 78 6.86 -14.98 -26.35
CA PHE A 78 5.82 -15.89 -26.83
C PHE A 78 4.44 -15.38 -26.40
N MET A 79 3.49 -15.49 -27.32
CA MET A 79 2.07 -15.14 -27.07
C MET A 79 1.27 -16.36 -26.55
N LYS A 80 1.98 -17.32 -25.95
CA LYS A 80 1.39 -18.56 -25.42
C LYS A 80 1.12 -18.39 -23.91
N ALA A 81 0.11 -19.07 -23.41
CA ALA A 81 -0.17 -19.14 -21.97
C ALA A 81 1.02 -19.75 -21.20
N PRO A 82 1.33 -19.23 -20.00
CA PRO A 82 0.67 -18.11 -19.32
C PRO A 82 0.96 -16.75 -19.97
N THR A 83 -0.07 -15.90 -20.07
CA THR A 83 0.05 -14.55 -20.64
C THR A 83 0.65 -13.57 -19.65
N ALA A 84 1.31 -12.56 -20.17
CA ALA A 84 1.81 -11.47 -19.32
C ALA A 84 0.66 -10.59 -18.84
N HIS A 85 0.73 -10.16 -17.57
CA HIS A 85 -0.25 -9.25 -16.98
C HIS A 85 0.34 -8.51 -15.77
N PRO A 86 -0.15 -7.29 -15.43
CA PRO A 86 0.26 -6.54 -14.26
C PRO A 86 -0.22 -7.19 -12.97
N ALA A 87 0.36 -6.78 -11.84
CA ALA A 87 -0.23 -7.04 -10.53
C ALA A 87 -1.50 -6.19 -10.34
N ILE A 88 -2.48 -6.73 -9.61
CA ILE A 88 -3.72 -6.03 -9.26
C ILE A 88 -3.98 -6.17 -7.77
N PHE A 89 -4.24 -5.03 -7.14
CA PHE A 89 -4.65 -4.91 -5.75
C PHE A 89 -6.02 -4.23 -5.68
N GLU A 90 -6.90 -4.75 -4.87
CA GLU A 90 -8.18 -4.15 -4.56
C GLU A 90 -8.08 -3.43 -3.21
N ILE A 91 -8.33 -2.12 -3.22
CA ILE A 91 -8.23 -1.25 -2.06
C ILE A 91 -9.63 -0.82 -1.66
N LYS A 92 -10.02 -1.12 -0.44
CA LYS A 92 -11.28 -0.70 0.16
C LYS A 92 -10.98 0.23 1.33
N LEU A 93 -11.39 1.48 1.19
CA LEU A 93 -11.28 2.51 2.21
C LEU A 93 -12.41 3.51 2.02
N CYS A 94 -13.10 3.84 3.10
CA CYS A 94 -14.22 4.77 3.08
C CYS A 94 -13.77 6.24 3.13
N GLU A 95 -14.65 7.12 2.65
CA GLU A 95 -14.62 8.57 2.84
C GLU A 95 -13.56 9.36 2.08
N GLY A 96 -13.17 8.89 0.91
CA GLY A 96 -12.34 9.70 0.02
C GLY A 96 -11.03 10.16 0.67
N ARG A 97 -10.33 9.27 1.37
CA ARG A 97 -9.05 9.59 2.00
C ARG A 97 -7.89 9.39 1.06
N ASN A 98 -6.85 10.18 1.27
CA ASN A 98 -5.59 9.98 0.60
C ASN A 98 -4.88 8.74 1.12
N VAL A 99 -4.36 7.94 0.20
CA VAL A 99 -3.55 6.76 0.47
C VAL A 99 -2.20 6.94 -0.21
N ILE A 100 -1.13 6.74 0.54
CA ILE A 100 0.23 6.70 0.00
C ILE A 100 0.61 5.25 -0.25
N ILE A 101 1.15 4.97 -1.43
CA ILE A 101 1.66 3.67 -1.84
C ILE A 101 3.16 3.64 -1.61
N ASN A 102 3.64 2.68 -0.81
CA ASN A 102 5.07 2.43 -0.66
C ASN A 102 5.36 0.96 -0.98
N PHE A 103 6.39 0.72 -1.77
CA PHE A 103 6.84 -0.62 -2.15
C PHE A 103 8.35 -0.65 -2.35
N ASP A 104 8.93 -1.85 -2.24
CA ASP A 104 10.32 -2.05 -2.61
C ASP A 104 10.49 -1.80 -4.11
N VAL A 105 11.49 -0.99 -4.47
CA VAL A 105 11.70 -0.62 -5.88
C VAL A 105 12.20 -1.81 -6.69
N THR A 106 12.90 -2.75 -6.03
CA THR A 106 13.46 -3.95 -6.65
C THR A 106 13.23 -5.17 -5.80
N THR A 107 13.09 -6.34 -6.44
CA THR A 107 13.06 -7.64 -5.78
C THR A 107 13.79 -8.68 -6.64
N THR A 108 14.09 -9.82 -6.05
CA THR A 108 14.77 -10.93 -6.74
C THR A 108 13.80 -12.09 -6.96
N LEU A 109 13.78 -12.62 -8.19
CA LEU A 109 13.09 -13.86 -8.52
C LEU A 109 14.10 -15.00 -8.55
N SER A 110 13.75 -16.13 -7.95
CA SER A 110 14.56 -17.35 -7.93
C SER A 110 14.08 -18.36 -8.96
N GLY A 111 15.01 -18.94 -9.69
CA GLY A 111 14.70 -19.96 -10.71
C GLY A 111 14.56 -21.37 -10.15
N SER A 112 13.64 -22.15 -10.67
CA SER A 112 13.42 -23.58 -10.31
C SER A 112 14.63 -24.47 -10.53
N ASN A 113 15.48 -24.12 -11.51
CA ASN A 113 16.70 -24.85 -11.85
C ASN A 113 17.96 -24.09 -11.43
N GLY A 114 17.82 -23.12 -10.52
CA GLY A 114 18.86 -22.19 -10.10
C GLY A 114 18.86 -20.90 -10.91
N GLY A 115 19.78 -19.99 -10.53
CA GLY A 115 19.82 -18.64 -11.08
C GLY A 115 18.79 -17.70 -10.46
N SER A 116 18.93 -16.42 -10.77
CA SER A 116 18.02 -15.38 -10.28
C SER A 116 17.88 -14.26 -11.30
N PHE A 117 16.72 -13.60 -11.27
CA PHE A 117 16.44 -12.37 -12.02
C PHE A 117 16.16 -11.23 -11.07
N THR A 118 16.54 -10.02 -11.48
CA THR A 118 16.13 -8.81 -10.78
C THR A 118 14.85 -8.28 -11.40
N LEU A 119 13.89 -7.90 -10.58
CA LEU A 119 12.64 -7.29 -10.97
C LEU A 119 12.57 -5.88 -10.38
N ASP A 120 12.50 -4.87 -11.22
CA ASP A 120 12.15 -3.52 -10.84
C ASP A 120 10.63 -3.37 -10.84
N LEU A 121 10.07 -2.91 -9.72
CA LEU A 121 8.63 -2.78 -9.51
C LEU A 121 8.13 -1.39 -9.88
N GLY A 122 6.94 -1.32 -10.42
CA GLY A 122 6.27 -0.08 -10.83
C GLY A 122 6.57 0.32 -12.29
N PRO A 123 6.01 1.44 -12.71
CA PRO A 123 5.08 2.29 -11.98
C PRO A 123 3.72 1.63 -11.75
N THR A 124 2.93 2.22 -10.86
CA THR A 124 1.51 1.90 -10.73
C THR A 124 0.67 2.84 -11.61
N GLU A 125 -0.59 2.52 -11.83
CA GLU A 125 -1.53 3.42 -12.51
C GLU A 125 -1.81 4.73 -11.72
N LYS A 126 -1.42 4.77 -10.43
CA LYS A 126 -1.54 5.96 -9.57
C LYS A 126 -0.23 6.71 -9.39
N GLY A 127 0.87 6.21 -9.96
CA GLY A 127 2.18 6.84 -9.91
C GLY A 127 3.29 5.90 -9.45
N ILE A 128 4.43 6.50 -9.13
CA ILE A 128 5.63 5.80 -8.66
C ILE A 128 5.56 5.52 -7.15
N ASN A 129 6.56 4.85 -6.61
CA ASN A 129 6.73 4.66 -5.16
C ASN A 129 6.66 6.00 -4.42
N GLY A 130 5.87 6.07 -3.34
CA GLY A 130 5.56 7.30 -2.60
C GLY A 130 4.39 8.12 -3.17
N ALA A 131 3.79 7.71 -4.30
CA ALA A 131 2.63 8.39 -4.85
C ALA A 131 1.42 8.29 -3.92
N SER A 132 0.62 9.38 -3.89
CA SER A 132 -0.64 9.40 -3.18
C SER A 132 -1.81 9.47 -4.15
N PHE A 133 -2.92 8.85 -3.79
CA PHE A 133 -4.16 8.92 -4.54
C PHE A 133 -5.36 8.96 -3.60
N LEU A 134 -6.46 9.52 -4.09
CA LEU A 134 -7.71 9.62 -3.36
C LEU A 134 -8.54 8.34 -3.59
N THR A 135 -9.00 7.72 -2.51
CA THR A 135 -9.96 6.60 -2.59
C THR A 135 -11.39 7.12 -2.74
N ASN A 136 -12.32 6.25 -3.13
CA ASN A 136 -13.73 6.61 -3.25
C ASN A 136 -14.33 6.98 -1.89
N SER A 137 -15.32 7.89 -1.90
CA SER A 137 -16.09 8.26 -0.71
C SER A 137 -17.07 7.17 -0.25
N ASP A 138 -17.49 6.27 -1.13
CA ASP A 138 -18.38 5.16 -0.82
C ASP A 138 -17.61 3.98 -0.26
N CYS A 139 -18.03 3.50 0.92
CA CYS A 139 -17.45 2.36 1.60
C CYS A 139 -17.61 1.02 0.85
N ASN A 140 -18.55 0.92 -0.06
CA ASN A 140 -18.78 -0.28 -0.86
C ASN A 140 -17.93 -0.29 -2.14
N PHE A 141 -17.34 0.84 -2.49
CA PHE A 141 -16.54 0.95 -3.71
C PHE A 141 -15.13 0.40 -3.50
N ILE A 142 -14.71 -0.45 -4.43
CA ILE A 142 -13.36 -0.99 -4.49
C ILE A 142 -12.55 -0.13 -5.46
N THR A 143 -11.41 0.40 -5.00
CA THR A 143 -10.45 1.10 -5.86
C THR A 143 -9.40 0.09 -6.33
N PRO A 144 -9.40 -0.31 -7.61
CA PRO A 144 -8.34 -1.16 -8.13
C PRO A 144 -7.04 -0.36 -8.26
N LEU A 145 -5.93 -1.02 -8.04
CA LEU A 145 -4.58 -0.51 -8.30
C LEU A 145 -3.82 -1.52 -9.14
N ARG A 146 -3.39 -1.12 -10.31
CA ARG A 146 -2.55 -1.92 -11.19
C ARG A 146 -1.09 -1.49 -11.06
N MET A 147 -0.18 -2.47 -11.03
CA MET A 147 1.25 -2.23 -10.93
C MET A 147 1.98 -3.03 -12.00
N GLY A 148 2.82 -2.34 -12.78
CA GLY A 148 3.74 -2.94 -13.73
C GLY A 148 5.10 -3.27 -13.13
N GLY A 149 6.03 -3.71 -13.97
CA GLY A 149 7.42 -3.93 -13.58
C GLY A 149 8.31 -4.28 -14.77
N THR A 150 9.62 -4.22 -14.54
CA THR A 150 10.65 -4.54 -15.53
C THR A 150 11.53 -5.66 -15.01
N LEU A 151 11.51 -6.79 -15.72
CA LEU A 151 12.32 -7.97 -15.43
C LEU A 151 13.66 -7.85 -16.16
N HIS A 152 14.76 -7.95 -15.44
CA HIS A 152 16.12 -8.01 -16.00
C HIS A 152 16.54 -9.46 -16.16
N VAL A 153 16.78 -9.86 -17.42
CA VAL A 153 17.16 -11.23 -17.79
C VAL A 153 18.61 -11.22 -18.20
N PRO A 154 19.53 -11.84 -17.43
CA PRO A 154 20.93 -11.93 -17.81
C PRO A 154 21.11 -12.87 -19.02
N GLY A 155 22.17 -12.64 -19.82
CA GLY A 155 22.47 -13.49 -20.98
C GLY A 155 22.82 -14.94 -20.62
N SER A 156 23.23 -15.17 -19.35
CA SER A 156 23.51 -16.52 -18.79
C SER A 156 22.30 -17.13 -18.08
N ALA A 157 21.09 -16.66 -18.36
CA ALA A 157 19.88 -17.16 -17.71
C ALA A 157 19.67 -18.66 -17.92
N ILE A 158 19.40 -19.39 -16.84
CA ILE A 158 19.11 -20.82 -16.86
C ILE A 158 17.63 -21.01 -17.17
N PRO A 159 17.26 -21.92 -18.10
CA PRO A 159 15.86 -22.21 -18.36
C PRO A 159 15.14 -22.73 -17.11
N GLY A 160 13.95 -22.20 -16.85
CA GLY A 160 13.16 -22.57 -15.68
C GLY A 160 11.99 -21.63 -15.43
N THR A 161 11.28 -21.88 -14.34
CA THR A 161 10.25 -20.98 -13.80
C THR A 161 10.86 -20.11 -12.72
N TYR A 162 10.68 -18.82 -12.83
CA TYR A 162 11.21 -17.85 -11.87
C TYR A 162 10.08 -17.26 -11.03
N THR A 163 10.23 -17.32 -9.71
CA THR A 163 9.22 -16.86 -8.76
C THR A 163 9.85 -16.01 -7.67
N GLY A 164 9.08 -15.11 -7.12
CA GLY A 164 9.49 -14.25 -6.01
C GLY A 164 8.31 -13.52 -5.41
N SER A 165 8.56 -12.74 -4.39
CA SER A 165 7.56 -11.92 -3.71
C SER A 165 8.11 -10.52 -3.48
N PHE A 166 7.22 -9.57 -3.30
CA PHE A 166 7.55 -8.20 -2.92
C PHE A 166 6.54 -7.68 -1.90
N ALA A 167 6.96 -6.71 -1.11
CA ALA A 167 6.10 -6.05 -0.15
C ALA A 167 5.55 -4.74 -0.75
N ILE A 168 4.27 -4.50 -0.51
CA ILE A 168 3.60 -3.23 -0.81
C ILE A 168 2.80 -2.81 0.42
N THR A 169 2.92 -1.53 0.80
CA THR A 169 2.22 -0.95 1.94
C THR A 169 1.39 0.24 1.49
N PHE A 170 0.25 0.40 2.14
CA PHE A 170 -0.69 1.47 1.89
C PHE A 170 -0.92 2.23 3.19
N ASN A 171 -0.49 3.48 3.23
CA ASN A 171 -0.60 4.35 4.40
C ASN A 171 -1.70 5.37 4.17
N GLN A 172 -2.69 5.37 5.04
CA GLN A 172 -3.77 6.34 5.05
C GLN A 172 -3.29 7.64 5.68
N GLN A 173 -3.63 8.78 5.05
CA GLN A 173 -3.42 10.14 5.58
C GLN A 173 -4.72 10.73 6.10
#